data_cf7f0b5e4a907d8e4dfbdbf67920dc1c
#
_entry.id   cf7f0b5e4a907d8e4dfbdbf67920dc1c
#
_cell.length_a   1.000
_cell.length_b   1.000
_cell.length_c   1.000
_cell.angle_alpha   90.00
_cell.angle_beta   90.00
_cell.angle_gamma   90.00
#
_symmetry.space_group_name_H-M   'P 1'
#
loop_
_entity.id
_entity.type
_entity.pdbx_description
1 polymer ?
#
loop_
_entity_poly.entity_id
_entity_poly.type
_entity_poly.pdbx_seq_one_letter_code
_entity_poly.pdbx_strand_id
1 'polypeptide(L)'
;MIWYDVMARLKESGLNPVEETYMENYGKILSAQRPEFRDRIFRCAYGVVNVVGMNVEFYLFPDEIHREEFMDVVGGDPWWLARENVVLHFPDSDPAIVAEVLDAIT
;
A
#
# COMPACT_ATOMS: atom_id res chain seq x y z
N MET A 1 -0.99 -11.77 2.58
CA MET A 1 0.29 -11.24 2.05
C MET A 1 0.98 -10.44 3.15
N ILE A 2 2.27 -10.66 3.34
CA ILE A 2 3.12 -9.89 4.25
C ILE A 2 4.13 -9.06 3.44
N TRP A 3 4.89 -8.21 4.11
CA TRP A 3 5.85 -7.32 3.42
C TRP A 3 6.89 -8.08 2.58
N TYR A 4 7.36 -9.22 3.09
CA TYR A 4 8.28 -10.07 2.34
C TYR A 4 7.68 -10.50 1.00
N ASP A 5 6.40 -10.87 0.97
CA ASP A 5 5.71 -11.28 -0.25
C ASP A 5 5.61 -10.14 -1.26
N VAL A 6 5.32 -8.93 -0.79
CA VAL A 6 5.27 -7.72 -1.63
C VAL A 6 6.61 -7.52 -2.33
N MET A 7 7.69 -7.50 -1.56
CA MET A 7 9.05 -7.28 -2.09
C MET A 7 9.46 -8.40 -3.04
N ALA A 8 9.15 -9.66 -2.71
CA ALA A 8 9.47 -10.81 -3.56
C ALA A 8 8.74 -10.73 -4.91
N ARG A 9 7.45 -10.42 -4.90
CA ARG A 9 6.65 -10.31 -6.13
C ARG A 9 7.15 -9.17 -7.03
N LEU A 10 7.51 -8.03 -6.46
CA LEU A 10 8.08 -6.93 -7.23
C LEU A 10 9.43 -7.29 -7.86
N LYS A 11 10.30 -7.98 -7.11
CA LYS A 11 11.60 -8.46 -7.63
C LYS A 11 11.42 -9.49 -8.75
N GLU A 12 10.52 -10.44 -8.57
CA GLU A 12 10.23 -11.49 -9.57
C GLU A 12 9.71 -10.90 -10.88
N SER A 13 9.02 -9.76 -10.80
CA SER A 13 8.53 -9.04 -11.98
C SER A 13 9.58 -8.20 -12.70
N GLY A 14 10.81 -8.15 -12.17
CA GLY A 14 11.89 -7.37 -12.78
C GLY A 14 11.84 -5.88 -12.52
N LEU A 15 11.04 -5.43 -11.54
CA LEU A 15 10.85 -4.00 -11.25
C LEU A 15 11.95 -3.37 -10.39
N ASN A 16 12.91 -4.17 -9.88
CA ASN A 16 14.02 -3.70 -9.06
C ASN A 16 13.59 -2.76 -7.92
N PRO A 17 12.71 -3.22 -7.02
CA PRO A 17 12.17 -2.36 -5.97
C PRO A 17 13.26 -1.98 -4.96
N VAL A 18 13.22 -0.73 -4.50
CA VAL A 18 14.07 -0.24 -3.41
C VAL A 18 13.18 0.13 -2.24
N GLU A 19 13.33 -0.55 -1.11
CA GLU A 19 12.58 -0.25 0.10
C GLU A 19 13.08 1.08 0.67
N GLU A 20 12.17 2.06 0.75
CA GLU A 20 12.46 3.37 1.34
C GLU A 20 12.15 3.39 2.82
N THR A 21 11.03 2.78 3.20
CA THR A 21 10.60 2.70 4.59
C THR A 21 9.70 1.50 4.82
N TYR A 22 9.69 1.00 6.07
CA TYR A 22 8.73 -0.01 6.49
C TYR A 22 8.46 0.13 8.00
N MET A 23 7.17 0.14 8.37
CA MET A 23 6.72 0.20 9.76
C MET A 23 5.66 -0.88 9.99
N GLU A 24 5.94 -1.80 10.92
CA GLU A 24 5.05 -2.93 11.18
C GLU A 24 3.75 -2.51 11.87
N ASN A 25 3.79 -1.50 12.75
CA ASN A 25 2.64 -1.00 13.50
C ASN A 25 2.39 0.46 13.17
N TYR A 26 1.62 0.70 12.12
CA TYR A 26 1.42 2.05 11.58
C TYR A 26 0.08 2.68 11.92
N GLY A 27 -0.90 1.92 12.41
CA GLY A 27 -2.28 2.39 12.56
C GLY A 27 -2.44 3.67 13.40
N LYS A 28 -1.72 3.77 14.52
CA LYS A 28 -1.77 4.96 15.37
C LYS A 28 -1.15 6.18 14.71
N ILE A 29 -0.06 5.99 13.99
CA ILE A 29 0.61 7.07 13.26
C ILE A 29 -0.29 7.58 12.15
N LEU A 30 -0.92 6.67 11.42
CA LEU A 30 -1.87 7.01 10.36
C LEU A 30 -3.03 7.87 10.89
N SER A 31 -3.64 7.47 12.02
CA SER A 31 -4.73 8.22 12.65
C SER A 31 -4.31 9.60 13.12
N ALA A 32 -3.06 9.76 13.55
CA ALA A 32 -2.52 11.04 13.98
C ALA A 32 -2.21 11.98 12.81
N GLN A 33 -1.79 11.43 11.67
CA GLN A 33 -1.35 12.21 10.52
C GLN A 33 -2.48 12.62 9.57
N ARG A 34 -3.56 11.86 9.53
CA ARG A 34 -4.65 12.07 8.56
C ARG A 34 -5.97 12.33 9.27
N PRO A 35 -6.58 13.51 9.07
CA PRO A 35 -7.86 13.87 9.75
C PRO A 35 -8.99 12.89 9.47
N GLU A 36 -9.04 12.30 8.28
CA GLU A 36 -10.07 11.35 7.88
C GLU A 36 -10.07 10.05 8.69
N PHE A 37 -8.95 9.75 9.36
CA PHE A 37 -8.81 8.55 10.19
C PHE A 37 -8.85 8.84 11.69
N ARG A 38 -9.17 10.08 12.10
CA ARG A 38 -9.06 10.54 13.49
C ARG A 38 -9.78 9.66 14.51
N ASP A 39 -10.95 9.13 14.14
CA ASP A 39 -11.78 8.35 15.03
C ASP A 39 -11.61 6.83 14.85
N ARG A 40 -10.62 6.41 14.08
CA ARG A 40 -10.36 5.00 13.79
C ARG A 40 -8.88 4.68 13.91
N ILE A 41 -8.58 3.54 14.55
CA ILE A 41 -7.23 2.98 14.58
C ILE A 41 -7.24 1.70 13.76
N PHE A 42 -6.62 1.75 12.60
CA PHE A 42 -6.50 0.59 11.72
C PHE A 42 -5.30 -0.27 12.14
N ARG A 43 -5.47 -1.59 12.08
CA ARG A 43 -4.35 -2.53 12.24
C ARG A 43 -3.69 -2.68 10.88
N CYS A 44 -2.59 -1.99 10.66
CA CYS A 44 -1.86 -2.11 9.40
C CYS A 44 -0.36 -1.90 9.58
N ALA A 45 0.40 -2.56 8.69
CA ALA A 45 1.78 -2.21 8.42
C ALA A 45 1.82 -1.23 7.24
N TYR A 46 2.89 -0.48 7.12
CA TYR A 46 3.07 0.52 6.09
C TYR A 46 4.47 0.42 5.50
N GLY A 47 4.57 0.43 4.19
CA GLY A 47 5.84 0.45 3.51
C GLY A 47 5.82 1.36 2.29
N VAL A 48 6.97 1.94 1.99
CA VAL A 48 7.17 2.73 0.77
C VAL A 48 8.27 2.07 -0.04
N VAL A 49 8.00 1.84 -1.31
CA VAL A 49 8.94 1.24 -2.24
C VAL A 49 9.13 2.18 -3.43
N ASN A 50 10.39 2.42 -3.80
CA ASN A 50 10.68 3.10 -5.05
C ASN A 50 10.76 2.06 -6.17
N VAL A 51 9.97 2.26 -7.20
CA VAL A 51 9.90 1.40 -8.38
C VAL A 51 10.09 2.29 -9.60
N VAL A 52 11.20 2.11 -10.31
CA VAL A 52 11.51 2.88 -11.53
C VAL A 52 11.40 4.39 -11.30
N GLY A 53 11.92 4.88 -10.17
CA GLY A 53 11.88 6.30 -9.81
C GLY A 53 10.57 6.81 -9.22
N MET A 54 9.56 5.95 -9.09
CA MET A 54 8.25 6.31 -8.53
C MET A 54 8.06 5.68 -7.16
N ASN A 55 7.60 6.46 -6.19
CA ASN A 55 7.25 5.94 -4.87
C ASN A 55 5.86 5.34 -4.87
N VAL A 56 5.75 4.12 -4.33
CA VAL A 56 4.49 3.42 -4.14
C VAL A 56 4.32 3.14 -2.65
N GLU A 57 3.18 3.49 -2.11
CA GLU A 57 2.85 3.23 -0.73
C GLU A 57 2.01 1.95 -0.62
N PHE A 58 2.34 1.12 0.38
CA PHE A 58 1.64 -0.13 0.66
C PHE A 58 1.13 -0.12 2.09
N TYR A 59 -0.16 -0.43 2.25
CA TYR A 59 -0.79 -0.63 3.55
C TYR A 59 -1.21 -2.09 3.64
N LEU A 60 -0.68 -2.83 4.61
CA LEU A 60 -0.93 -4.27 4.74
C LEU A 60 -1.80 -4.52 5.97
N PHE A 61 -2.93 -5.18 5.75
CA PHE A 61 -3.93 -5.47 6.77
C PHE A 61 -3.89 -6.94 7.18
N PRO A 62 -4.41 -7.30 8.37
CA PRO A 62 -4.46 -8.71 8.78
C PRO A 62 -5.30 -9.58 7.85
N ASP A 63 -6.35 -9.01 7.25
CA ASP A 63 -7.28 -9.69 6.37
C ASP A 63 -8.00 -8.69 5.45
N GLU A 64 -8.84 -9.22 4.56
CA GLU A 64 -9.59 -8.41 3.61
C GLU A 64 -10.69 -7.57 4.25
N ILE A 65 -11.23 -8.00 5.40
CA ILE A 65 -12.27 -7.26 6.12
C ILE A 65 -11.71 -5.93 6.64
N HIS A 66 -10.52 -5.97 7.27
CA HIS A 66 -9.83 -4.78 7.75
C HIS A 66 -9.44 -3.86 6.58
N ARG A 67 -9.01 -4.45 5.47
CA ARG A 67 -8.72 -3.69 4.25
C ARG A 67 -9.95 -2.95 3.74
N GLU A 68 -11.12 -3.60 3.71
CA GLU A 68 -12.36 -2.96 3.25
C GLU A 68 -12.78 -1.79 4.16
N GLU A 69 -12.60 -1.90 5.45
CA GLU A 69 -12.85 -0.80 6.39
C GLU A 69 -12.00 0.44 6.05
N PHE A 70 -10.75 0.22 5.68
CA PHE A 70 -9.86 1.29 5.25
C PHE A 70 -10.31 1.87 3.90
N MET A 71 -10.64 1.02 2.94
CA MET A 71 -11.10 1.46 1.61
C MET A 71 -12.39 2.26 1.67
N ASP A 72 -13.29 1.95 2.61
CA ASP A 72 -14.52 2.72 2.81
C ASP A 72 -14.23 4.18 3.19
N VAL A 73 -13.11 4.44 3.88
CA VAL A 73 -12.71 5.79 4.25
C VAL A 73 -12.03 6.53 3.11
N VAL A 74 -11.14 5.85 2.36
CA VAL A 74 -10.36 6.47 1.28
C VAL A 74 -11.03 6.37 -0.08
N GLY A 75 -12.18 5.71 -0.16
CA GLY A 75 -12.86 5.39 -1.40
C GLY A 75 -13.14 6.59 -2.31
N GLY A 76 -13.16 6.34 -3.62
CA GLY A 76 -13.40 7.36 -4.64
C GLY A 76 -12.16 7.96 -5.26
N ASP A 77 -11.00 7.84 -4.64
CA ASP A 77 -9.74 8.28 -5.24
C ASP A 77 -9.19 7.14 -6.10
N PRO A 78 -8.98 7.35 -7.41
CA PRO A 78 -8.51 6.30 -8.32
C PRO A 78 -7.10 5.78 -8.04
N TRP A 79 -6.33 6.48 -7.22
CA TRP A 79 -4.96 6.10 -6.88
C TRP A 79 -4.85 5.28 -5.60
N TRP A 80 -5.97 4.93 -4.98
CA TRP A 80 -6.06 3.99 -3.87
C TRP A 80 -6.65 2.68 -4.40
N LEU A 81 -5.83 1.64 -4.47
CA LEU A 81 -6.22 0.37 -5.09
C LEU A 81 -5.99 -0.79 -4.12
N ALA A 82 -6.93 -1.73 -4.09
CA ALA A 82 -6.87 -2.90 -3.20
C ALA A 82 -6.56 -4.18 -3.96
N ARG A 83 -5.69 -5.01 -3.37
CA ARG A 83 -5.38 -6.37 -3.83
C ARG A 83 -5.15 -7.26 -2.62
N GLU A 84 -5.91 -8.35 -2.51
CA GLU A 84 -5.87 -9.24 -1.34
C GLU A 84 -6.04 -8.43 -0.04
N ASN A 85 -5.11 -8.55 0.91
CA ASN A 85 -5.13 -7.78 2.17
C ASN A 85 -4.31 -6.49 2.10
N VAL A 86 -3.96 -6.03 0.91
CA VAL A 86 -3.08 -4.88 0.70
C VAL A 86 -3.83 -3.75 0.02
N VAL A 87 -3.56 -2.53 0.46
CA VAL A 87 -3.97 -1.31 -0.25
C VAL A 87 -2.72 -0.63 -0.78
N LEU A 88 -2.74 -0.28 -2.05
CA LEU A 88 -1.68 0.45 -2.73
C LEU A 88 -2.12 1.88 -2.95
N HIS A 89 -1.23 2.82 -2.67
CA HIS A 89 -1.43 4.23 -2.99
C HIS A 89 -0.28 4.72 -3.87
N PHE A 90 -0.65 5.38 -4.96
CA PHE A 90 0.30 5.89 -5.95
C PHE A 90 0.28 7.41 -5.91
N PRO A 91 1.12 8.07 -5.08
CA PRO A 91 1.17 9.53 -5.03
C PRO A 91 1.68 10.15 -6.32
N ASP A 92 2.56 9.42 -7.04
CA ASP A 92 3.05 9.81 -8.35
C ASP A 92 2.35 8.96 -9.40
N SER A 93 1.43 9.52 -10.15
CA SER A 93 0.59 8.76 -11.05
C SER A 93 1.21 8.60 -12.45
N ASP A 94 2.00 7.55 -12.64
CA ASP A 94 2.42 7.08 -13.97
C ASP A 94 1.59 5.83 -14.30
N PRO A 95 0.63 5.90 -15.23
CA PRO A 95 -0.26 4.78 -15.53
C PRO A 95 0.46 3.49 -15.93
N ALA A 96 1.58 3.58 -16.61
CA ALA A 96 2.34 2.41 -17.04
C ALA A 96 2.95 1.67 -15.83
N ILE A 97 3.53 2.42 -14.89
CA ILE A 97 4.12 1.84 -13.68
C ILE A 97 3.02 1.32 -12.74
N VAL A 98 1.91 2.03 -12.63
CA VAL A 98 0.75 1.56 -11.84
C VAL A 98 0.30 0.18 -12.33
N ALA A 99 0.14 0.00 -13.63
CA ALA A 99 -0.26 -1.28 -14.22
C ALA A 99 0.76 -2.39 -13.93
N GLU A 100 2.05 -2.12 -14.09
CA GLU A 100 3.12 -3.09 -13.81
C GLU A 100 3.16 -3.52 -12.35
N VAL A 101 3.01 -2.57 -11.42
CA VAL A 101 2.99 -2.87 -9.99
C VAL A 101 1.76 -3.69 -9.62
N LEU A 102 0.59 -3.33 -10.12
CA LEU A 102 -0.64 -4.10 -9.86
C LEU A 102 -0.52 -5.54 -10.39
N ASP A 103 0.00 -5.72 -11.58
CA ASP A 103 0.23 -7.05 -12.15
C ASP A 103 1.20 -7.88 -11.31
N ALA A 104 2.26 -7.26 -10.81
CA ALA A 104 3.25 -7.92 -9.96
C ALA A 104 2.64 -8.40 -8.63
N ILE A 105 1.78 -7.60 -8.03
CA ILE A 105 1.15 -7.89 -6.74
C ILE A 105 -0.03 -8.87 -6.88
N THR A 106 -0.65 -8.92 -8.01
CA THR A 106 -1.73 -9.87 -8.29
C THR A 106 -1.17 -11.25 -8.58
#